data_93ddee2d330b33c64eaa827ca474680b
#
_entry.id   93ddee2d330b33c64eaa827ca474680b
#
_cell.length_a   1.000
_cell.length_b   1.000
_cell.length_c   1.000
_cell.angle_alpha   90.00
_cell.angle_beta   90.00
_cell.angle_gamma   90.00
#
_symmetry.space_group_name_H-M   'P 1'
#
loop_
_entity.id
_entity.type
_entity.pdbx_description
1 polymer ?
#
loop_
_entity_poly.entity_id
_entity_poly.type
_entity_poly.pdbx_seq_one_letter_code
_entity_poly.pdbx_strand_id
1 'polypeptide(L)'
;MTESIDKSKRKQFGNRFLKTDDDVFKHNAWDNVEWDEAQETEALSQVGVHMKSKMPSEKAADLENNADEYWNKFYSVHQEKFFKNRCWLFTEFPEITSLKNEKSSSILEVGCGVGNSVFPILSHCVDNNVHVYCCDFSSNAIKILKENSEYNEEHCTAFVCDITNDEWNPPFALESLDVILLVFVLSAIQPEKLKHVVGKFYQYLKPGGMVLFRDYGRYDMAQLRFKEGRCISENYYSRGDGTLVYFFTQDDVQKLFLEAGFEQVQNIVDRRMQVNRGKQLKMYRVWIQCKYKKPIL
;
A
#
# COMPACT_ATOMS: atom_id res chain seq x y z
N MET A 1 33.98 -4.12 16.43
CA MET A 1 33.06 -5.12 15.86
C MET A 1 32.31 -4.38 14.76
N THR A 2 32.68 -4.63 13.50
CA THR A 2 32.01 -4.05 12.35
C THR A 2 30.72 -4.84 12.14
N GLU A 3 29.57 -4.27 12.56
CA GLU A 3 28.27 -4.81 12.23
C GLU A 3 28.16 -4.96 10.72
N SER A 4 27.90 -6.16 10.26
CA SER A 4 27.60 -6.45 8.88
C SER A 4 26.31 -5.70 8.53
N ILE A 5 26.42 -4.57 7.84
CA ILE A 5 25.30 -3.90 7.19
C ILE A 5 24.61 -4.99 6.37
N ASP A 6 23.40 -5.34 6.75
CA ASP A 6 22.58 -6.29 6.04
C ASP A 6 22.44 -5.82 4.59
N LYS A 7 23.13 -6.51 3.66
CA LYS A 7 23.18 -6.16 2.24
C LYS A 7 21.83 -6.28 1.53
N SER A 8 20.82 -6.87 2.19
CA SER A 8 19.42 -6.86 1.74
C SER A 8 18.75 -5.50 1.95
N LYS A 9 19.29 -4.67 2.85
CA LYS A 9 18.84 -3.30 3.07
C LYS A 9 19.36 -2.40 1.94
N ARG A 10 18.60 -2.37 0.84
CA ARG A 10 18.42 -1.24 -0.05
C ARG A 10 19.63 -0.60 -0.72
N LYS A 11 19.99 -1.16 -1.83
CA LYS A 11 20.69 -0.41 -2.88
C LYS A 11 19.73 0.49 -3.72
N GLN A 12 18.42 0.35 -3.57
CA GLN A 12 17.48 0.78 -4.59
C GLN A 12 16.83 2.14 -4.35
N PHE A 13 16.43 2.47 -3.15
CA PHE A 13 15.73 3.73 -2.88
C PHE A 13 16.08 4.28 -1.51
N GLY A 14 16.57 5.53 -1.51
CA GLY A 14 16.90 6.22 -0.28
C GLY A 14 18.24 5.79 0.32
N ASN A 15 19.30 6.50 -0.08
CA ASN A 15 20.65 6.32 0.48
C ASN A 15 21.04 7.46 1.43
N ARG A 16 20.06 8.25 1.87
CA ARG A 16 20.31 9.37 2.75
C ARG A 16 20.21 8.94 4.19
N PHE A 17 21.30 8.45 4.74
CA PHE A 17 21.38 8.02 6.12
C PHE A 17 21.71 9.18 7.03
N LEU A 18 20.97 9.30 8.14
CA LEU A 18 21.29 10.25 9.20
C LEU A 18 22.52 9.74 9.94
N LYS A 19 23.57 10.57 9.99
CA LYS A 19 24.83 10.22 10.68
C LYS A 19 24.92 10.80 12.09
N THR A 20 24.40 12.00 12.27
CA THR A 20 24.39 12.69 13.56
C THR A 20 23.10 13.46 13.74
N ASP A 21 22.65 13.66 14.96
CA ASP A 21 21.43 14.40 15.26
C ASP A 21 21.46 15.86 14.78
N ASP A 22 22.65 16.47 14.73
CA ASP A 22 22.85 17.83 14.22
C ASP A 22 22.52 17.96 12.72
N ASP A 23 22.51 16.84 11.99
CA ASP A 23 22.24 16.83 10.56
C ASP A 23 20.74 16.73 10.21
N VAL A 24 19.89 16.45 11.18
CA VAL A 24 18.45 16.15 10.98
C VAL A 24 17.76 17.16 10.08
N PHE A 25 17.99 18.45 10.30
CA PHE A 25 17.32 19.52 9.56
C PHE A 25 18.07 19.98 8.29
N LYS A 26 19.16 19.29 7.89
CA LYS A 26 19.87 19.58 6.64
C LYS A 26 19.10 19.12 5.41
N HIS A 27 18.28 18.08 5.53
CA HIS A 27 17.48 17.51 4.45
C HIS A 27 16.00 17.35 4.85
N ASN A 28 15.13 17.15 3.84
CA ASN A 28 13.68 16.98 4.06
C ASN A 28 13.30 15.54 4.42
N ALA A 29 14.18 14.56 4.20
CA ALA A 29 13.94 13.18 4.53
C ALA A 29 15.24 12.41 4.77
N TRP A 30 15.15 11.39 5.61
CA TRP A 30 16.22 10.46 5.93
C TRP A 30 15.65 9.02 5.80
N ASP A 31 16.48 8.14 5.25
CA ASP A 31 16.11 6.76 4.98
C ASP A 31 16.70 5.82 6.03
N ASN A 32 16.05 4.65 6.20
CA ASN A 32 16.47 3.60 7.13
C ASN A 32 16.79 4.13 8.54
N VAL A 33 15.87 4.92 9.08
CA VAL A 33 16.02 5.46 10.43
C VAL A 33 15.73 4.35 11.44
N GLU A 34 16.70 4.08 12.28
CA GLU A 34 16.53 3.16 13.39
C GLU A 34 15.78 3.84 14.54
N TRP A 35 14.94 3.08 15.20
CA TRP A 35 14.24 3.51 16.40
C TRP A 35 14.98 2.96 17.61
N ASP A 36 15.14 3.79 18.61
CA ASP A 36 15.61 3.35 19.91
C ASP A 36 14.46 2.78 20.75
N GLU A 37 14.82 2.14 21.85
CA GLU A 37 13.85 1.51 22.76
C GLU A 37 12.88 2.53 23.38
N ALA A 38 13.32 3.78 23.60
CA ALA A 38 12.49 4.83 24.13
C ALA A 38 11.40 5.25 23.14
N GLN A 39 11.74 5.36 21.86
CA GLN A 39 10.78 5.68 20.79
C GLN A 39 9.75 4.56 20.62
N GLU A 40 10.17 3.30 20.66
CA GLU A 40 9.24 2.16 20.58
C GLU A 40 8.31 2.10 21.80
N THR A 41 8.83 2.36 23.00
CA THR A 41 8.05 2.41 24.23
C THR A 41 7.02 3.54 24.22
N GLU A 42 7.40 4.73 23.73
CA GLU A 42 6.49 5.86 23.58
C GLU A 42 5.37 5.55 22.58
N ALA A 43 5.72 5.00 21.42
CA ALA A 43 4.75 4.60 20.39
C ALA A 43 3.75 3.56 20.91
N LEU A 44 4.25 2.54 21.64
CA LEU A 44 3.41 1.52 22.30
C LEU A 44 2.46 2.14 23.31
N SER A 45 2.97 3.05 24.16
CA SER A 45 2.16 3.76 25.15
C SER A 45 1.04 4.55 24.48
N GLN A 46 1.33 5.25 23.39
CA GLN A 46 0.35 6.07 22.67
C GLN A 46 -0.74 5.23 22.01
N VAL A 47 -0.39 4.11 21.36
CA VAL A 47 -1.37 3.14 20.84
C VAL A 47 -2.20 2.55 22.00
N GLY A 48 -1.59 2.29 23.15
CA GLY A 48 -2.30 1.85 24.37
C GLY A 48 -3.36 2.84 24.85
N VAL A 49 -3.12 4.15 24.72
CA VAL A 49 -4.14 5.19 25.03
C VAL A 49 -5.29 5.13 24.04
N HIS A 50 -5.01 4.97 22.73
CA HIS A 50 -6.07 4.84 21.73
C HIS A 50 -6.99 3.65 21.99
N MET A 51 -6.42 2.51 22.42
CA MET A 51 -7.16 1.29 22.73
C MET A 51 -8.10 1.42 23.94
N LYS A 52 -7.82 2.36 24.87
CA LYS A 52 -8.71 2.66 26.02
C LYS A 52 -9.91 3.51 25.64
N SER A 53 -9.83 4.25 24.53
CA SER A 53 -10.88 5.16 24.05
C SER A 53 -11.30 4.77 22.62
N LYS A 54 -11.92 3.59 22.50
CA LYS A 54 -12.39 3.06 21.22
C LYS A 54 -13.60 3.82 20.67
N MET A 55 -13.76 3.75 19.36
CA MET A 55 -14.98 4.20 18.70
C MET A 55 -16.18 3.34 19.12
N PRO A 56 -17.38 3.94 19.29
CA PRO A 56 -18.61 3.15 19.50
C PRO A 56 -18.84 2.16 18.35
N SER A 57 -19.26 0.94 18.69
CA SER A 57 -19.43 -0.16 17.73
C SER A 57 -20.41 0.14 16.61
N GLU A 58 -21.51 0.82 16.89
CA GLU A 58 -22.49 1.22 15.87
C GLU A 58 -21.88 2.15 14.83
N LYS A 59 -21.06 3.10 15.27
CA LYS A 59 -20.37 4.02 14.37
C LYS A 59 -19.27 3.33 13.56
N ALA A 60 -18.56 2.38 14.17
CA ALA A 60 -17.58 1.57 13.46
C ALA A 60 -18.25 0.75 12.36
N ALA A 61 -19.35 0.07 12.66
CA ALA A 61 -20.13 -0.71 11.71
C ALA A 61 -20.67 0.14 10.54
N ASP A 62 -21.13 1.37 10.81
CA ASP A 62 -21.56 2.30 9.77
C ASP A 62 -20.41 2.62 8.80
N LEU A 63 -19.24 2.97 9.32
CA LEU A 63 -18.04 3.27 8.50
C LEU A 63 -17.57 2.07 7.68
N GLU A 64 -17.67 0.87 8.25
CA GLU A 64 -17.27 -0.37 7.60
C GLU A 64 -18.25 -0.78 6.49
N ASN A 65 -19.54 -0.63 6.71
CA ASN A 65 -20.57 -1.00 5.74
C ASN A 65 -20.69 -0.02 4.58
N ASN A 66 -20.29 1.24 4.78
CA ASN A 66 -20.40 2.32 3.79
C ASN A 66 -19.00 2.81 3.34
N ALA A 67 -17.98 1.96 3.40
CA ALA A 67 -16.60 2.35 3.11
C ALA A 67 -16.42 2.90 1.67
N ASP A 68 -17.15 2.36 0.70
CA ASP A 68 -17.16 2.81 -0.68
C ASP A 68 -17.73 4.24 -0.82
N GLU A 69 -18.77 4.58 -0.06
CA GLU A 69 -19.36 5.93 -0.06
C GLU A 69 -18.39 6.97 0.50
N TYR A 70 -17.63 6.63 1.56
CA TYR A 70 -16.61 7.50 2.13
C TYR A 70 -15.46 7.74 1.13
N TRP A 71 -15.02 6.72 0.40
CA TRP A 71 -14.02 6.88 -0.64
C TRP A 71 -14.56 7.60 -1.88
N ASN A 72 -15.83 7.36 -2.29
CA ASN A 72 -16.49 8.13 -3.33
C ASN A 72 -16.53 9.63 -2.98
N LYS A 73 -16.87 9.96 -1.74
CA LYS A 73 -16.85 11.33 -1.22
C LYS A 73 -15.44 11.91 -1.22
N PHE A 74 -14.45 11.13 -0.79
CA PHE A 74 -13.04 11.54 -0.80
C PHE A 74 -12.60 11.96 -2.21
N TYR A 75 -12.84 11.13 -3.23
CA TYR A 75 -12.47 11.45 -4.61
C TYR A 75 -13.30 12.58 -5.20
N SER A 76 -14.56 12.77 -4.81
CA SER A 76 -15.38 13.92 -5.22
C SER A 76 -14.77 15.25 -4.77
N VAL A 77 -14.16 15.28 -3.58
CA VAL A 77 -13.56 16.48 -2.99
C VAL A 77 -12.14 16.72 -3.51
N HIS A 78 -11.33 15.67 -3.57
CA HIS A 78 -9.89 15.79 -3.80
C HIS A 78 -9.49 15.59 -5.26
N GLN A 79 -10.30 14.87 -6.04
CA GLN A 79 -10.02 14.56 -7.45
C GLN A 79 -8.59 13.98 -7.62
N GLU A 80 -7.83 14.42 -8.63
CA GLU A 80 -6.46 14.00 -8.90
C GLU A 80 -5.40 14.70 -8.03
N LYS A 81 -5.79 15.69 -7.20
CA LYS A 81 -4.81 16.61 -6.56
C LYS A 81 -4.21 16.09 -5.26
N PHE A 82 -4.76 15.03 -4.67
CA PHE A 82 -4.35 14.58 -3.34
C PHE A 82 -3.10 13.71 -3.38
N PHE A 83 -3.07 12.71 -4.25
CA PHE A 83 -1.92 11.81 -4.37
C PHE A 83 -1.00 12.27 -5.51
N LYS A 84 0.29 11.88 -5.42
CA LYS A 84 1.28 12.15 -6.45
C LYS A 84 1.59 10.88 -7.23
N ASN A 85 1.96 11.03 -8.50
CA ASN A 85 2.44 9.93 -9.33
C ASN A 85 3.60 9.19 -8.65
N ARG A 86 3.51 7.85 -8.68
CA ARG A 86 4.40 6.95 -7.93
C ARG A 86 5.57 6.47 -8.79
N CYS A 87 6.37 7.41 -9.33
CA CYS A 87 7.55 7.08 -10.15
C CYS A 87 8.61 6.24 -9.40
N TRP A 88 8.53 6.19 -8.07
CA TRP A 88 9.40 5.37 -7.24
C TRP A 88 9.13 3.86 -7.37
N LEU A 89 7.98 3.45 -7.93
CA LEU A 89 7.60 2.04 -8.11
C LEU A 89 8.69 1.22 -8.81
N PHE A 90 9.28 1.76 -9.88
CA PHE A 90 10.27 1.04 -10.68
C PHE A 90 11.59 0.79 -9.95
N THR A 91 11.87 1.60 -8.94
CA THR A 91 13.04 1.43 -8.07
C THR A 91 12.78 0.40 -6.98
N GLU A 92 11.59 0.45 -6.36
CA GLU A 92 11.21 -0.47 -5.28
C GLU A 92 10.74 -1.84 -5.81
N PHE A 93 10.12 -1.85 -6.99
CA PHE A 93 9.57 -3.02 -7.65
C PHE A 93 10.12 -3.15 -9.09
N PRO A 94 11.42 -3.49 -9.25
CA PRO A 94 12.03 -3.66 -10.57
C PRO A 94 11.39 -4.79 -11.37
N GLU A 95 10.63 -5.67 -10.74
CA GLU A 95 9.83 -6.72 -11.39
C GLU A 95 8.88 -6.14 -12.44
N ILE A 96 8.29 -4.97 -12.18
CA ILE A 96 7.42 -4.27 -13.15
C ILE A 96 8.20 -3.95 -14.44
N THR A 97 9.45 -3.53 -14.29
CA THR A 97 10.33 -3.24 -15.45
C THR A 97 10.71 -4.50 -16.20
N SER A 98 10.89 -5.62 -15.51
CA SER A 98 11.31 -6.90 -16.12
C SER A 98 10.27 -7.49 -17.06
N LEU A 99 8.97 -7.16 -16.88
CA LEU A 99 7.88 -7.62 -17.74
C LEU A 99 8.01 -7.15 -19.19
N LYS A 100 8.80 -6.12 -19.47
CA LYS A 100 9.07 -5.62 -20.83
C LYS A 100 9.65 -6.65 -21.78
N ASN A 101 10.32 -7.66 -21.24
CA ASN A 101 11.02 -8.67 -22.02
C ASN A 101 10.12 -9.88 -22.35
N GLU A 102 8.90 -9.91 -21.83
CA GLU A 102 7.95 -11.00 -22.03
C GLU A 102 7.10 -10.75 -23.30
N LYS A 103 6.60 -11.84 -23.91
CA LYS A 103 5.77 -11.74 -25.13
C LYS A 103 4.42 -11.07 -24.89
N SER A 104 3.86 -11.24 -23.70
CA SER A 104 2.62 -10.62 -23.23
C SER A 104 2.57 -10.74 -21.72
N SER A 105 2.35 -9.63 -21.03
CA SER A 105 2.27 -9.59 -19.57
C SER A 105 1.05 -8.81 -19.11
N SER A 106 0.49 -9.22 -17.98
CA SER A 106 -0.68 -8.61 -17.38
C SER A 106 -0.41 -8.20 -15.94
N ILE A 107 -0.65 -6.92 -15.64
CA ILE A 107 -0.56 -6.35 -14.30
C ILE A 107 -1.97 -6.00 -13.83
N LEU A 108 -2.31 -6.31 -12.58
CA LEU A 108 -3.48 -5.77 -11.90
C LEU A 108 -3.04 -4.80 -10.80
N GLU A 109 -3.43 -3.52 -10.89
CA GLU A 109 -3.40 -2.63 -9.73
C GLU A 109 -4.75 -2.64 -9.04
N VAL A 110 -4.78 -3.04 -7.77
CA VAL A 110 -5.96 -3.02 -6.91
C VAL A 110 -5.96 -1.73 -6.10
N GLY A 111 -7.14 -1.10 -5.95
CA GLY A 111 -7.26 0.20 -5.29
C GLY A 111 -6.49 1.28 -6.04
N CYS A 112 -6.67 1.32 -7.36
CA CYS A 112 -5.90 2.19 -8.25
C CYS A 112 -6.18 3.69 -8.05
N GLY A 113 -7.30 4.02 -7.41
CA GLY A 113 -7.75 5.40 -7.26
C GLY A 113 -7.86 6.09 -8.62
N VAL A 114 -7.28 7.27 -8.72
CA VAL A 114 -7.28 8.09 -9.94
C VAL A 114 -6.07 7.81 -10.86
N GLY A 115 -5.35 6.69 -10.67
CA GLY A 115 -4.30 6.23 -11.58
C GLY A 115 -2.87 6.69 -11.26
N ASN A 116 -2.57 7.07 -10.02
CA ASN A 116 -1.23 7.56 -9.65
C ASN A 116 -0.09 6.54 -9.79
N SER A 117 -0.37 5.24 -9.90
CA SER A 117 0.58 4.20 -10.30
C SER A 117 0.34 3.76 -11.76
N VAL A 118 -0.94 3.68 -12.18
CA VAL A 118 -1.34 3.24 -13.51
C VAL A 118 -0.64 4.06 -14.60
N PHE A 119 -0.75 5.40 -14.57
CA PHE A 119 -0.15 6.24 -15.60
C PHE A 119 1.38 6.17 -15.66
N PRO A 120 2.12 6.20 -14.54
CA PRO A 120 3.56 5.89 -14.57
C PRO A 120 3.89 4.53 -15.18
N ILE A 121 3.11 3.47 -14.88
CA ILE A 121 3.32 2.14 -15.45
C ILE A 121 3.07 2.16 -16.96
N LEU A 122 1.95 2.73 -17.41
CA LEU A 122 1.63 2.86 -18.83
C LEU A 122 2.73 3.61 -19.59
N SER A 123 3.13 4.78 -19.09
CA SER A 123 4.21 5.57 -19.69
C SER A 123 5.54 4.81 -19.75
N HIS A 124 5.83 3.99 -18.73
CA HIS A 124 7.06 3.20 -18.68
C HIS A 124 7.03 1.97 -19.60
N CYS A 125 5.84 1.45 -19.91
CA CYS A 125 5.61 0.22 -20.67
C CYS A 125 5.06 0.46 -22.09
N VAL A 126 5.06 1.68 -22.58
CA VAL A 126 4.44 2.12 -23.85
C VAL A 126 4.82 1.27 -25.07
N ASP A 127 6.06 0.80 -25.13
CA ASP A 127 6.57 0.02 -26.27
C ASP A 127 6.50 -1.52 -26.04
N ASN A 128 5.72 -1.97 -25.05
CA ASN A 128 5.75 -3.36 -24.61
C ASN A 128 4.35 -3.99 -24.62
N ASN A 129 4.30 -5.30 -24.79
CA ASN A 129 3.06 -6.07 -24.70
C ASN A 129 2.59 -6.25 -23.24
N VAL A 130 2.52 -5.15 -22.48
CA VAL A 130 2.02 -5.15 -21.10
C VAL A 130 0.62 -4.54 -21.09
N HIS A 131 -0.36 -5.30 -20.61
CA HIS A 131 -1.71 -4.80 -20.36
C HIS A 131 -1.92 -4.53 -18.88
N VAL A 132 -2.41 -3.35 -18.54
CA VAL A 132 -2.68 -2.95 -17.16
C VAL A 132 -4.17 -3.04 -16.87
N TYR A 133 -4.57 -3.99 -16.05
CA TYR A 133 -5.88 -4.00 -15.40
C TYR A 133 -5.79 -3.16 -14.14
N CYS A 134 -6.80 -2.35 -13.86
CA CYS A 134 -6.84 -1.59 -12.62
C CYS A 134 -8.26 -1.45 -12.11
N CYS A 135 -8.44 -1.64 -10.82
CA CYS A 135 -9.75 -1.55 -10.19
C CYS A 135 -9.74 -0.72 -8.91
N ASP A 136 -10.87 -0.12 -8.64
CA ASP A 136 -11.20 0.53 -7.38
C ASP A 136 -12.69 0.32 -7.10
N PHE A 137 -13.09 0.26 -5.82
CA PHE A 137 -14.53 0.16 -5.52
C PHE A 137 -15.23 1.52 -5.63
N SER A 138 -14.49 2.63 -5.64
CA SER A 138 -15.01 3.96 -5.90
C SER A 138 -15.27 4.17 -7.40
N SER A 139 -16.54 4.28 -7.76
CA SER A 139 -16.95 4.61 -9.13
C SER A 139 -16.45 6.00 -9.56
N ASN A 140 -16.35 6.95 -8.61
CA ASN A 140 -15.81 8.28 -8.87
C ASN A 140 -14.32 8.23 -9.22
N ALA A 141 -13.53 7.39 -8.52
CA ALA A 141 -12.12 7.22 -8.83
C ALA A 141 -11.92 6.68 -10.26
N ILE A 142 -12.65 5.62 -10.61
CA ILE A 142 -12.58 5.02 -11.96
C ILE A 142 -13.03 5.99 -13.04
N LYS A 143 -14.07 6.79 -12.77
CA LYS A 143 -14.51 7.84 -13.71
C LYS A 143 -13.41 8.87 -13.97
N ILE A 144 -12.79 9.42 -12.92
CA ILE A 144 -11.71 10.40 -13.03
C ILE A 144 -10.50 9.78 -13.77
N LEU A 145 -10.16 8.53 -13.46
CA LEU A 145 -9.08 7.82 -14.12
C LEU A 145 -9.33 7.70 -15.63
N LYS A 146 -10.56 7.32 -16.06
CA LYS A 146 -10.92 7.18 -17.46
C LYS A 146 -11.01 8.52 -18.22
N GLU A 147 -11.27 9.62 -17.52
CA GLU A 147 -11.30 10.97 -18.08
C GLU A 147 -9.90 11.57 -18.27
N ASN A 148 -8.85 10.93 -17.73
CA ASN A 148 -7.48 11.39 -17.88
C ASN A 148 -6.99 11.20 -19.32
N SER A 149 -6.31 12.21 -19.87
CA SER A 149 -5.81 12.20 -21.26
C SER A 149 -4.74 11.12 -21.54
N GLU A 150 -4.11 10.57 -20.49
CA GLU A 150 -3.15 9.47 -20.60
C GLU A 150 -3.83 8.08 -20.58
N TYR A 151 -5.16 8.01 -20.37
CA TYR A 151 -5.89 6.74 -20.38
C TYR A 151 -6.04 6.21 -21.82
N ASN A 152 -5.60 4.97 -22.03
CA ASN A 152 -5.71 4.30 -23.33
C ASN A 152 -6.27 2.88 -23.14
N GLU A 153 -7.43 2.61 -23.71
CA GLU A 153 -8.13 1.31 -23.59
C GLU A 153 -7.38 0.14 -24.24
N GLU A 154 -6.48 0.41 -25.21
CA GLU A 154 -5.66 -0.63 -25.83
C GLU A 154 -4.67 -1.24 -24.83
N HIS A 155 -4.19 -0.46 -23.87
CA HIS A 155 -3.16 -0.86 -22.90
C HIS A 155 -3.66 -0.92 -21.46
N CYS A 156 -4.85 -0.40 -21.18
CA CYS A 156 -5.40 -0.31 -19.84
C CYS A 156 -6.90 -0.63 -19.80
N THR A 157 -7.29 -1.49 -18.87
CA THR A 157 -8.71 -1.76 -18.57
C THR A 157 -9.01 -1.38 -17.12
N ALA A 158 -9.71 -0.26 -16.95
CA ALA A 158 -10.16 0.22 -15.64
C ALA A 158 -11.61 -0.18 -15.37
N PHE A 159 -11.90 -0.75 -14.20
CA PHE A 159 -13.23 -1.22 -13.82
C PHE A 159 -13.53 -1.02 -12.35
N VAL A 160 -14.81 -0.88 -12.01
CA VAL A 160 -15.27 -0.80 -10.61
C VAL A 160 -15.35 -2.21 -10.05
N CYS A 161 -14.71 -2.45 -8.92
CA CYS A 161 -14.74 -3.75 -8.24
C CYS A 161 -14.51 -3.57 -6.74
N ASP A 162 -15.43 -4.09 -5.94
CA ASP A 162 -15.19 -4.33 -4.52
C ASP A 162 -14.54 -5.71 -4.37
N ILE A 163 -13.25 -5.71 -4.07
CA ILE A 163 -12.46 -6.92 -3.91
C ILE A 163 -12.80 -7.72 -2.64
N THR A 164 -13.61 -7.17 -1.76
CA THR A 164 -14.05 -7.86 -0.53
C THR A 164 -15.29 -8.72 -0.74
N ASN A 165 -15.96 -8.59 -1.88
CA ASN A 165 -17.12 -9.39 -2.23
C ASN A 165 -16.73 -10.83 -2.63
N ASP A 166 -17.63 -11.77 -2.39
CA ASP A 166 -17.43 -13.18 -2.75
C ASP A 166 -17.35 -13.39 -4.26
N GLU A 167 -18.18 -12.66 -5.01
CA GLU A 167 -18.24 -12.73 -6.45
C GLU A 167 -17.37 -11.65 -7.10
N TRP A 168 -16.25 -12.07 -7.65
CA TRP A 168 -15.47 -11.24 -8.56
C TRP A 168 -15.86 -11.56 -9.99
N ASN A 169 -16.07 -10.51 -10.78
CA ASN A 169 -16.29 -10.65 -12.21
C ASN A 169 -15.29 -9.76 -12.99
N PRO A 170 -13.97 -10.03 -12.87
CA PRO A 170 -12.96 -9.22 -13.52
C PRO A 170 -12.90 -9.51 -15.03
N PRO A 171 -12.36 -8.59 -15.83
CA PRO A 171 -12.20 -8.73 -17.28
C PRO A 171 -10.99 -9.62 -17.67
N PHE A 172 -10.55 -10.52 -16.79
CA PHE A 172 -9.43 -11.44 -17.01
C PHE A 172 -9.73 -12.81 -16.38
N ALA A 173 -9.05 -13.84 -16.88
CA ALA A 173 -9.26 -15.21 -16.45
C ALA A 173 -8.48 -15.55 -15.16
N LEU A 174 -8.81 -16.68 -14.53
CA LEU A 174 -7.96 -17.27 -13.50
C LEU A 174 -6.56 -17.56 -14.08
N GLU A 175 -5.55 -17.49 -13.24
CA GLU A 175 -4.14 -17.75 -13.58
C GLU A 175 -3.64 -16.98 -14.82
N SER A 176 -4.09 -15.72 -15.00
CA SER A 176 -3.73 -14.89 -16.16
C SER A 176 -2.86 -13.69 -15.82
N LEU A 177 -2.69 -13.35 -14.55
CA LEU A 177 -1.92 -12.19 -14.12
C LEU A 177 -0.47 -12.56 -13.79
N ASP A 178 0.47 -11.76 -14.26
CA ASP A 178 1.89 -11.88 -13.93
C ASP A 178 2.22 -11.14 -12.62
N VAL A 179 1.58 -9.98 -12.41
CA VAL A 179 1.80 -9.16 -11.22
C VAL A 179 0.47 -8.62 -10.70
N ILE A 180 0.30 -8.65 -9.37
CA ILE A 180 -0.71 -7.89 -8.65
C ILE A 180 0.00 -6.82 -7.80
N LEU A 181 -0.35 -5.56 -8.01
CA LEU A 181 0.20 -4.41 -7.31
C LEU A 181 -0.78 -3.90 -6.26
N LEU A 182 -0.32 -3.82 -5.01
CA LEU A 182 -1.09 -3.41 -3.83
C LEU A 182 -0.36 -2.26 -3.13
N VAL A 183 -0.76 -1.01 -3.38
CA VAL A 183 -0.10 0.17 -2.82
C VAL A 183 -1.10 1.01 -2.03
N PHE A 184 -1.06 0.92 -0.70
CA PHE A 184 -1.96 1.58 0.23
C PHE A 184 -3.44 1.24 0.03
N VAL A 185 -3.74 -0.04 -0.17
CA VAL A 185 -5.09 -0.55 -0.39
C VAL A 185 -5.55 -1.55 0.66
N LEU A 186 -4.72 -2.54 1.03
CA LEU A 186 -5.14 -3.54 2.02
C LEU A 186 -5.41 -2.91 3.40
N SER A 187 -4.72 -1.82 3.73
CA SER A 187 -5.00 -1.06 4.95
C SER A 187 -6.40 -0.44 5.00
N ALA A 188 -7.04 -0.21 3.85
CA ALA A 188 -8.40 0.34 3.79
C ALA A 188 -9.51 -0.72 3.95
N ILE A 189 -9.12 -2.00 4.02
CA ILE A 189 -10.04 -3.15 4.13
C ILE A 189 -10.15 -3.58 5.60
N GLN A 190 -11.34 -4.02 6.00
CA GLN A 190 -11.56 -4.67 7.29
C GLN A 190 -10.61 -5.86 7.46
N PRO A 191 -9.91 -5.97 8.60
CA PRO A 191 -8.92 -7.03 8.83
C PRO A 191 -9.47 -8.45 8.61
N GLU A 192 -10.73 -8.68 8.98
CA GLU A 192 -11.40 -9.97 8.88
C GLU A 192 -11.59 -10.43 7.43
N LYS A 193 -11.67 -9.48 6.49
CA LYS A 193 -11.85 -9.77 5.05
C LYS A 193 -10.54 -10.00 4.30
N LEU A 194 -9.40 -9.64 4.89
CA LEU A 194 -8.09 -9.70 4.21
C LEU A 194 -7.72 -11.10 3.73
N LYS A 195 -8.01 -12.13 4.52
CA LYS A 195 -7.72 -13.53 4.15
C LYS A 195 -8.46 -13.96 2.89
N HIS A 196 -9.74 -13.59 2.77
CA HIS A 196 -10.54 -13.84 1.58
C HIS A 196 -9.93 -13.14 0.36
N VAL A 197 -9.63 -11.86 0.49
CA VAL A 197 -9.05 -11.03 -0.59
C VAL A 197 -7.73 -11.61 -1.10
N VAL A 198 -6.81 -11.98 -0.19
CA VAL A 198 -5.51 -12.53 -0.59
C VAL A 198 -5.66 -13.92 -1.21
N GLY A 199 -6.62 -14.72 -0.76
CA GLY A 199 -6.98 -16.00 -1.40
C GLY A 199 -7.44 -15.83 -2.85
N LYS A 200 -8.19 -14.77 -3.16
CA LYS A 200 -8.56 -14.42 -4.54
C LYS A 200 -7.33 -14.05 -5.39
N PHE A 201 -6.41 -13.28 -4.86
CA PHE A 201 -5.18 -12.96 -5.59
C PHE A 201 -4.40 -14.20 -6.01
N TYR A 202 -4.34 -15.22 -5.13
CA TYR A 202 -3.69 -16.49 -5.45
C TYR A 202 -4.34 -17.19 -6.65
N GLN A 203 -5.67 -17.12 -6.78
CA GLN A 203 -6.41 -17.75 -7.87
C GLN A 203 -6.15 -17.10 -9.22
N TYR A 204 -6.02 -15.77 -9.26
CA TYR A 204 -5.85 -15.02 -10.50
C TYR A 204 -4.41 -14.89 -10.98
N LEU A 205 -3.42 -15.04 -10.09
CA LEU A 205 -2.01 -15.06 -10.47
C LEU A 205 -1.62 -16.34 -11.20
N LYS A 206 -0.82 -16.22 -12.25
CA LYS A 206 -0.12 -17.35 -12.87
C LYS A 206 0.79 -18.05 -11.86
N PRO A 207 1.08 -19.35 -12.00
CA PRO A 207 2.22 -19.96 -11.33
C PRO A 207 3.50 -19.15 -11.63
N GLY A 208 4.25 -18.80 -10.59
CA GLY A 208 5.41 -17.91 -10.72
C GLY A 208 5.10 -16.41 -10.70
N GLY A 209 3.82 -16.00 -10.79
CA GLY A 209 3.40 -14.61 -10.69
C GLY A 209 3.60 -14.02 -9.28
N MET A 210 3.63 -12.70 -9.17
CA MET A 210 4.03 -12.01 -7.95
C MET A 210 3.01 -11.00 -7.45
N VAL A 211 2.87 -10.91 -6.13
CA VAL A 211 2.25 -9.78 -5.45
C VAL A 211 3.33 -8.80 -5.00
N LEU A 212 3.17 -7.54 -5.37
CA LEU A 212 4.01 -6.41 -4.95
C LEU A 212 3.21 -5.53 -4.01
N PHE A 213 3.60 -5.51 -2.76
CA PHE A 213 2.83 -4.90 -1.67
C PHE A 213 3.60 -3.78 -0.98
N ARG A 214 2.92 -2.66 -0.74
CA ARG A 214 3.40 -1.59 0.15
C ARG A 214 2.23 -0.92 0.84
N ASP A 215 2.26 -0.89 2.18
CA ASP A 215 1.19 -0.28 2.97
C ASP A 215 1.69 0.27 4.31
N TYR A 216 0.80 0.88 5.09
CA TYR A 216 1.13 1.47 6.39
C TYR A 216 1.60 0.40 7.38
N GLY A 217 2.72 0.67 8.01
CA GLY A 217 3.25 -0.12 9.11
C GLY A 217 2.80 0.41 10.47
N ARG A 218 2.74 -0.48 11.46
CA ARG A 218 2.49 -0.15 12.86
C ARG A 218 3.47 0.91 13.35
N TYR A 219 2.98 1.86 14.13
CA TYR A 219 3.70 3.03 14.64
C TYR A 219 4.05 4.10 13.59
N ASP A 220 3.51 4.01 12.35
CA ASP A 220 3.60 5.16 11.44
C ASP A 220 3.04 6.42 12.10
N MET A 221 3.63 7.57 11.79
CA MET A 221 3.16 8.86 12.28
C MET A 221 1.65 9.05 12.13
N ALA A 222 1.04 8.51 11.08
CA ALA A 222 -0.40 8.60 10.87
C ALA A 222 -1.17 7.87 11.98
N GLN A 223 -0.68 6.71 12.46
CA GLN A 223 -1.26 6.00 13.59
C GLN A 223 -1.12 6.79 14.89
N LEU A 224 0.08 7.26 15.18
CA LEU A 224 0.39 7.95 16.43
C LEU A 224 -0.34 9.30 16.60
N ARG A 225 -0.83 9.89 15.51
CA ARG A 225 -1.56 11.16 15.52
C ARG A 225 -3.08 11.03 15.66
N PHE A 226 -3.62 9.82 15.72
CA PHE A 226 -5.04 9.66 15.92
C PHE A 226 -5.47 10.22 17.28
N LYS A 227 -6.61 10.87 17.28
CA LYS A 227 -7.27 11.34 18.50
C LYS A 227 -8.07 10.21 19.14
N GLU A 228 -8.41 10.38 20.41
CA GLU A 228 -9.34 9.50 21.12
C GLU A 228 -10.63 9.30 20.32
N GLY A 229 -11.24 8.11 20.45
CA GLY A 229 -12.46 7.75 19.76
C GLY A 229 -12.31 7.48 18.26
N ARG A 230 -11.07 7.36 17.74
CA ARG A 230 -10.80 7.00 16.35
C ARG A 230 -10.35 5.55 16.17
N CYS A 231 -9.93 4.89 17.22
CA CYS A 231 -9.55 3.49 17.23
C CYS A 231 -10.80 2.59 17.20
N ILE A 232 -10.90 1.70 16.23
CA ILE A 232 -11.96 0.70 16.10
C ILE A 232 -11.55 -0.58 16.83
N SER A 233 -10.40 -1.13 16.42
CA SER A 233 -9.77 -2.28 17.05
C SER A 233 -8.26 -2.11 17.05
N GLU A 234 -7.50 -3.10 17.50
CA GLU A 234 -6.05 -3.03 17.51
C GLU A 234 -5.52 -2.75 16.10
N ASN A 235 -4.70 -1.71 15.98
CA ASN A 235 -4.11 -1.21 14.72
C ASN A 235 -5.12 -0.77 13.63
N TYR A 236 -6.41 -0.68 13.93
CA TYR A 236 -7.46 -0.33 12.97
C TYR A 236 -8.20 0.94 13.39
N TYR A 237 -8.25 1.92 12.50
CA TYR A 237 -8.69 3.28 12.80
C TYR A 237 -9.56 3.89 11.70
N SER A 238 -10.40 4.87 12.10
CA SER A 238 -11.12 5.75 11.17
C SER A 238 -10.43 7.11 11.08
N ARG A 239 -10.15 7.57 9.85
CA ARG A 239 -9.65 8.92 9.56
C ARG A 239 -10.76 9.97 9.74
N GLY A 240 -10.36 11.26 9.66
CA GLY A 240 -11.27 12.38 9.83
C GLY A 240 -12.36 12.47 8.78
N ASP A 241 -12.09 11.99 7.58
CA ASP A 241 -13.00 11.92 6.43
C ASP A 241 -13.90 10.66 6.41
N GLY A 242 -13.74 9.78 7.39
CA GLY A 242 -14.49 8.53 7.52
C GLY A 242 -13.83 7.33 6.82
N THR A 243 -12.78 7.52 6.05
CA THR A 243 -12.04 6.39 5.48
C THR A 243 -11.31 5.60 6.56
N LEU A 244 -11.14 4.30 6.33
CA LEU A 244 -10.54 3.37 7.29
C LEU A 244 -9.07 3.14 7.01
N VAL A 245 -8.30 2.76 8.05
CA VAL A 245 -6.89 2.41 7.90
C VAL A 245 -6.45 1.40 8.94
N TYR A 246 -5.83 0.32 8.48
CA TYR A 246 -5.13 -0.68 9.28
C TYR A 246 -3.62 -0.45 9.20
N PHE A 247 -2.91 -0.67 10.31
CA PHE A 247 -1.45 -0.54 10.39
C PHE A 247 -0.83 -1.91 10.61
N PHE A 248 -0.19 -2.43 9.57
CA PHE A 248 0.35 -3.79 9.52
C PHE A 248 1.64 -3.95 10.33
N THR A 249 1.83 -5.13 10.90
CA THR A 249 3.15 -5.64 11.26
C THR A 249 3.70 -6.52 10.13
N GLN A 250 5.02 -6.82 10.15
CA GLN A 250 5.61 -7.80 9.23
C GLN A 250 4.95 -9.17 9.38
N ASP A 251 4.68 -9.57 10.63
CA ASP A 251 4.10 -10.87 10.96
C ASP A 251 2.65 -10.98 10.45
N ASP A 252 1.85 -9.91 10.54
CA ASP A 252 0.49 -9.89 9.98
C ASP A 252 0.51 -10.19 8.49
N VAL A 253 1.37 -9.46 7.75
CA VAL A 253 1.46 -9.63 6.30
C VAL A 253 2.05 -10.99 5.94
N GLN A 254 3.08 -11.45 6.66
CA GLN A 254 3.68 -12.76 6.45
C GLN A 254 2.64 -13.86 6.61
N LYS A 255 1.93 -13.88 7.74
CA LYS A 255 0.91 -14.88 8.03
C LYS A 255 -0.18 -14.88 6.97
N LEU A 256 -0.68 -13.68 6.60
CA LEU A 256 -1.75 -13.51 5.64
C LEU A 256 -1.43 -14.15 4.28
N PHE A 257 -0.23 -13.91 3.75
CA PHE A 257 0.17 -14.41 2.44
C PHE A 257 0.63 -15.89 2.48
N LEU A 258 1.33 -16.32 3.52
CA LEU A 258 1.74 -17.72 3.65
C LEU A 258 0.54 -18.65 3.84
N GLU A 259 -0.48 -18.24 4.60
CA GLU A 259 -1.72 -19.02 4.76
C GLU A 259 -2.51 -19.14 3.45
N ALA A 260 -2.36 -18.20 2.52
CA ALA A 260 -2.95 -18.27 1.20
C ALA A 260 -2.14 -19.12 0.20
N GLY A 261 -0.97 -19.63 0.59
CA GLY A 261 -0.13 -20.52 -0.23
C GLY A 261 1.00 -19.81 -0.99
N PHE A 262 1.23 -18.53 -0.75
CA PHE A 262 2.33 -17.79 -1.37
C PHE A 262 3.68 -18.12 -0.72
N GLU A 263 4.76 -17.95 -1.49
CA GLU A 263 6.14 -17.96 -1.01
C GLU A 263 6.62 -16.52 -0.77
N GLN A 264 7.27 -16.28 0.37
CA GLN A 264 7.85 -14.97 0.67
C GLN A 264 9.16 -14.75 -0.08
N VAL A 265 9.22 -13.69 -0.88
CA VAL A 265 10.44 -13.24 -1.55
C VAL A 265 11.09 -12.10 -0.77
N GLN A 266 10.28 -11.17 -0.25
CA GLN A 266 10.73 -10.03 0.54
C GLN A 266 9.65 -9.67 1.57
N ASN A 267 10.07 -9.31 2.79
CA ASN A 267 9.20 -8.69 3.80
C ASN A 267 10.05 -7.76 4.67
N ILE A 268 9.91 -6.46 4.46
CA ILE A 268 10.75 -5.45 5.13
C ILE A 268 9.90 -4.34 5.74
N VAL A 269 10.39 -3.78 6.85
CA VAL A 269 9.90 -2.52 7.42
C VAL A 269 10.72 -1.37 6.83
N ASP A 270 10.05 -0.47 6.12
CA ASP A 270 10.67 0.76 5.63
C ASP A 270 10.42 1.90 6.61
N ARG A 271 11.45 2.23 7.39
CA ARG A 271 11.41 3.34 8.35
C ARG A 271 12.12 4.56 7.77
N ARG A 272 11.41 5.67 7.70
CA ARG A 272 11.95 6.96 7.24
C ARG A 272 11.59 8.07 8.22
N MET A 273 12.44 9.09 8.27
CA MET A 273 12.12 10.32 8.95
C MET A 273 11.94 11.43 7.91
N GLN A 274 10.71 11.93 7.78
CA GLN A 274 10.42 13.15 7.04
C GLN A 274 10.64 14.35 7.97
N VAL A 275 11.17 15.43 7.43
CA VAL A 275 11.54 16.61 8.22
C VAL A 275 10.86 17.85 7.68
N ASN A 276 10.15 18.56 8.53
CA ASN A 276 9.71 19.91 8.24
C ASN A 276 10.72 20.89 8.83
N ARG A 277 11.63 21.40 8.00
CA ARG A 277 12.70 22.30 8.41
C ARG A 277 12.20 23.64 8.94
N GLY A 278 11.11 24.17 8.38
CA GLY A 278 10.54 25.44 8.82
C GLY A 278 9.88 25.37 10.21
N LYS A 279 9.27 24.22 10.52
CA LYS A 279 8.60 23.99 11.81
C LYS A 279 9.45 23.19 12.79
N GLN A 280 10.68 22.80 12.40
CA GLN A 280 11.57 21.95 13.19
C GLN A 280 10.90 20.67 13.70
N LEU A 281 10.10 20.01 12.81
CA LEU A 281 9.36 18.78 13.14
C LEU A 281 10.01 17.56 12.50
N LYS A 282 10.19 16.52 13.31
CA LYS A 282 10.57 15.18 12.88
C LYS A 282 9.29 14.35 12.73
N MET A 283 9.14 13.64 11.62
CA MET A 283 7.94 12.86 11.28
C MET A 283 8.36 11.45 10.87
N TYR A 284 8.23 10.52 11.78
CA TYR A 284 8.61 9.12 11.53
C TYR A 284 7.55 8.41 10.72
N ARG A 285 7.97 7.86 9.59
CA ARG A 285 7.11 7.08 8.69
C ARG A 285 7.53 5.62 8.75
N VAL A 286 6.53 4.75 8.82
CA VAL A 286 6.71 3.30 8.85
C VAL A 286 5.81 2.68 7.78
N TRP A 287 6.41 1.92 6.88
CA TRP A 287 5.69 1.14 5.88
C TRP A 287 6.17 -0.30 5.89
N ILE A 288 5.26 -1.22 5.57
CA ILE A 288 5.61 -2.60 5.28
C ILE A 288 5.69 -2.74 3.76
N GLN A 289 6.81 -3.27 3.26
CA GLN A 289 7.00 -3.55 1.85
C GLN A 289 7.35 -5.00 1.65
N CYS A 290 6.56 -5.68 0.81
CA CYS A 290 6.68 -7.11 0.62
C CYS A 290 6.60 -7.50 -0.84
N LYS A 291 7.16 -8.67 -1.13
CA LYS A 291 7.01 -9.39 -2.39
C LYS A 291 6.69 -10.83 -2.08
N TYR A 292 5.61 -11.32 -2.65
CA TYR A 292 5.17 -12.71 -2.51
C TYR A 292 5.00 -13.34 -3.87
N LYS A 293 5.36 -14.60 -4.02
CA LYS A 293 5.31 -15.32 -5.28
C LYS A 293 4.35 -16.50 -5.18
N LYS A 294 3.53 -16.72 -6.21
CA LYS A 294 2.78 -17.97 -6.34
C LYS A 294 3.76 -19.09 -6.76
N PRO A 295 3.84 -20.21 -6.04
CA PRO A 295 4.70 -21.32 -6.42
C PRO A 295 4.48 -21.81 -7.87
N ILE A 296 5.53 -22.31 -8.48
CA ILE A 296 5.44 -23.08 -9.73
C ILE A 296 5.30 -24.53 -9.29
N LEU A 297 4.09 -25.06 -9.36
CA LEU A 297 3.80 -26.46 -9.06
C LEU A 297 4.18 -27.37 -10.23
#